data_a05cde428c2f294fee179951d8799c85
#
_entry.id   a05cde428c2f294fee179951d8799c85
#
_cell.length_a   1.000
_cell.length_b   1.000
_cell.length_c   1.000
_cell.angle_alpha   90.00
_cell.angle_beta   90.00
_cell.angle_gamma   90.00
#
_symmetry.space_group_name_H-M   'P 1'
#
loop_
_entity.id
_entity.type
_entity.pdbx_description
1 polymer ?
#
loop_
_entity_poly.entity_id
_entity_poly.type
_entity_poly.pdbx_seq_one_letter_code
_entity_poly.pdbx_strand_id
1 'polypeptide(L)'
;MKAVRIISGTGLPLKRSDVDTDQIIPAEWLKRVERTGFEAGLFSTWRDDRNFVMNDERFAGATVLVAGPSFGVGSSREHAVWALQQYGFDAVIAPSFSDIFRNNCTKNGLVPVVVDEAVIVKIWDAIEADPQTEIVVDVEKLSVEVPAKGIVATFPMDAPTQHRFLNGLDDIGITLSHDDAIAAFEATRPAYLR
;
A
#
# COMPACT_ATOMS: atom_id res chain seq x y z
N MET A 1 7.13 -1.44 -11.71
CA MET A 1 6.80 -0.48 -10.64
C MET A 1 8.04 0.32 -10.24
N LYS A 2 7.92 1.37 -9.38
CA LYS A 2 9.09 2.12 -8.87
C LYS A 2 9.77 1.32 -7.75
N ALA A 3 11.11 1.33 -7.69
CA ALA A 3 11.84 0.75 -6.56
C ALA A 3 11.60 1.55 -5.28
N VAL A 4 11.35 0.86 -4.18
CA VAL A 4 11.04 1.45 -2.87
C VAL A 4 12.00 0.87 -1.83
N ARG A 5 12.81 1.73 -1.21
CA ARG A 5 13.71 1.36 -0.09
C ARG A 5 13.23 1.96 1.21
N ILE A 6 13.00 3.28 1.21
CA ILE A 6 12.56 4.04 2.37
C ILE A 6 11.42 4.93 1.92
N ILE A 7 10.34 4.93 2.69
CA ILE A 7 9.23 5.88 2.61
C ILE A 7 9.33 6.76 3.85
N SER A 8 9.34 8.06 3.66
CA SER A 8 9.33 9.03 4.75
C SER A 8 8.27 10.08 4.44
N GLY A 9 7.40 10.32 5.39
CA GLY A 9 6.33 11.31 5.24
C GLY A 9 5.40 11.37 6.43
N THR A 10 4.35 12.17 6.32
CA THR A 10 3.34 12.30 7.36
C THR A 10 2.27 11.22 7.24
N GLY A 11 1.56 10.96 8.34
CA GLY A 11 0.53 9.94 8.43
C GLY A 11 -0.89 10.49 8.39
N LEU A 12 -1.83 9.70 7.83
CA LEU A 12 -3.27 9.91 7.96
C LEU A 12 -3.85 8.84 8.90
N PRO A 13 -4.44 9.22 10.07
CA PRO A 13 -4.93 8.27 11.07
C PRO A 13 -6.36 7.80 10.76
N LEU A 14 -6.52 6.76 9.95
CA LEU A 14 -7.82 6.16 9.66
C LEU A 14 -8.20 5.17 10.78
N LYS A 15 -8.82 5.66 11.85
CA LYS A 15 -9.24 4.84 13.02
C LYS A 15 -10.49 4.03 12.73
N ARG A 16 -10.42 3.17 11.71
CA ARG A 16 -11.52 2.28 11.30
C ARG A 16 -11.00 0.86 11.11
N SER A 17 -11.78 -0.11 11.58
CA SER A 17 -11.54 -1.55 11.37
C SER A 17 -12.42 -2.07 10.25
N ASP A 18 -12.09 -3.26 9.73
CA ASP A 18 -12.90 -4.00 8.76
C ASP A 18 -13.24 -3.17 7.52
N VAL A 19 -12.28 -2.35 7.09
CA VAL A 19 -12.43 -1.49 5.91
C VAL A 19 -12.43 -2.35 4.67
N ASP A 20 -13.59 -2.47 4.02
CA ASP A 20 -13.71 -3.26 2.81
C ASP A 20 -13.35 -2.49 1.53
N THR A 21 -13.14 -3.23 0.44
CA THR A 21 -12.73 -2.64 -0.83
C THR A 21 -13.82 -1.78 -1.48
N ASP A 22 -15.11 -1.97 -1.17
CA ASP A 22 -16.21 -1.09 -1.60
C ASP A 22 -16.19 0.25 -0.86
N GLN A 23 -15.75 0.24 0.38
CA GLN A 23 -15.53 1.46 1.18
C GLN A 23 -14.29 2.21 0.70
N ILE A 24 -13.22 1.49 0.33
CA ILE A 24 -12.01 2.12 -0.24
C ILE A 24 -12.34 2.76 -1.59
N ILE A 25 -13.01 2.01 -2.48
CA ILE A 25 -13.45 2.52 -3.78
C ILE A 25 -14.78 1.90 -4.19
N PRO A 26 -15.87 2.69 -4.29
CA PRO A 26 -17.19 2.17 -4.65
C PRO A 26 -17.22 1.56 -6.06
N ALA A 27 -18.12 0.58 -6.25
CA ALA A 27 -18.22 -0.20 -7.48
C ALA A 27 -18.48 0.63 -8.76
N GLU A 28 -19.08 1.81 -8.64
CA GLU A 28 -19.30 2.72 -9.77
C GLU A 28 -18.00 3.18 -10.44
N TRP A 29 -16.90 3.30 -9.66
CA TRP A 29 -15.58 3.68 -10.15
C TRP A 29 -14.91 2.58 -10.98
N LEU A 30 -15.32 1.31 -10.82
CA LEU A 30 -14.76 0.17 -11.55
C LEU A 30 -15.14 0.12 -13.03
N LYS A 31 -16.12 0.93 -13.44
CA LYS A 31 -16.59 1.01 -14.83
C LYS A 31 -15.70 1.89 -15.71
N ARG A 32 -14.72 2.57 -15.13
CA ARG A 32 -13.80 3.44 -15.89
C ARG A 32 -12.86 2.62 -16.74
N VAL A 33 -12.62 3.09 -17.96
CA VAL A 33 -11.67 2.47 -18.90
C VAL A 33 -10.25 2.97 -18.64
N GLU A 34 -10.12 4.22 -18.24
CA GLU A 34 -8.86 4.85 -17.91
C GLU A 34 -8.31 4.27 -16.60
N ARG A 35 -6.97 4.14 -16.53
CA ARG A 35 -6.26 3.68 -15.32
C ARG A 35 -5.82 4.83 -14.40
N THR A 36 -6.40 6.02 -14.55
CA THR A 36 -6.08 7.23 -13.77
C THR A 36 -7.34 7.93 -13.30
N GLY A 37 -7.22 8.77 -12.27
CA GLY A 37 -8.33 9.52 -11.70
C GLY A 37 -9.11 8.75 -10.63
N PHE A 38 -8.54 7.66 -10.08
CA PHE A 38 -9.17 6.87 -9.03
C PHE A 38 -9.06 7.53 -7.65
N GLU A 39 -8.16 8.49 -7.45
CA GLU A 39 -8.03 9.28 -6.22
C GLU A 39 -9.33 10.00 -5.84
N ALA A 40 -10.12 10.40 -6.82
CA ALA A 40 -11.42 11.03 -6.58
C ALA A 40 -12.45 10.06 -5.99
N GLY A 41 -12.31 8.75 -6.27
CA GLY A 41 -13.16 7.69 -5.71
C GLY A 41 -12.71 7.18 -4.35
N LEU A 42 -11.49 7.51 -3.93
CA LEU A 42 -10.95 7.03 -2.65
C LEU A 42 -11.84 7.47 -1.49
N PHE A 43 -12.42 6.50 -0.78
CA PHE A 43 -13.35 6.71 0.33
C PHE A 43 -14.47 7.71 0.02
N SER A 44 -14.92 7.82 -1.25
CA SER A 44 -15.86 8.85 -1.69
C SER A 44 -17.16 8.87 -0.88
N THR A 45 -17.68 7.71 -0.47
CA THR A 45 -18.87 7.61 0.39
C THR A 45 -18.67 8.19 1.80
N TRP A 46 -17.44 8.25 2.28
CA TRP A 46 -17.13 8.82 3.60
C TRP A 46 -16.76 10.31 3.53
N ARG A 47 -16.30 10.76 2.36
CA ARG A 47 -15.92 12.17 2.17
C ARG A 47 -17.10 13.15 2.23
N ASP A 48 -18.34 12.66 2.12
CA ASP A 48 -19.53 13.48 2.34
C ASP A 48 -19.69 13.89 3.82
N ASP A 49 -19.10 13.13 4.76
CA ASP A 49 -19.03 13.52 6.17
C ASP A 49 -17.88 14.52 6.39
N ARG A 50 -18.21 15.73 6.79
CA ARG A 50 -17.24 16.79 7.07
C ARG A 50 -16.23 16.44 8.17
N ASN A 51 -16.58 15.50 9.05
CA ASN A 51 -15.70 15.04 10.12
C ASN A 51 -14.81 13.87 9.69
N PHE A 52 -14.92 13.41 8.45
CA PHE A 52 -14.07 12.35 7.98
C PHE A 52 -12.60 12.82 7.90
N VAL A 53 -11.71 12.00 8.43
CA VAL A 53 -10.29 12.36 8.63
C VAL A 53 -9.57 12.86 7.35
N MET A 54 -9.96 12.37 6.17
CA MET A 54 -9.38 12.86 4.90
C MET A 54 -9.85 14.27 4.49
N ASN A 55 -10.89 14.79 5.14
CA ASN A 55 -11.37 16.17 4.92
C ASN A 55 -10.70 17.19 5.86
N ASP A 56 -9.87 16.70 6.80
CA ASP A 56 -9.12 17.54 7.71
C ASP A 56 -7.81 17.98 7.04
N GLU A 57 -7.69 19.28 6.77
CA GLU A 57 -6.52 19.88 6.10
C GLU A 57 -5.20 19.62 6.84
N ARG A 58 -5.24 19.32 8.14
CA ARG A 58 -4.05 19.01 8.92
C ARG A 58 -3.31 17.79 8.40
N PHE A 59 -4.02 16.85 7.76
CA PHE A 59 -3.46 15.63 7.21
C PHE A 59 -3.31 15.67 5.67
N ALA A 60 -3.50 16.83 5.05
CA ALA A 60 -3.32 16.99 3.63
C ALA A 60 -1.88 16.65 3.20
N GLY A 61 -1.73 15.86 2.14
CA GLY A 61 -0.43 15.45 1.64
C GLY A 61 0.23 14.31 2.42
N ALA A 62 -0.48 13.65 3.34
CA ALA A 62 0.01 12.44 4.01
C ALA A 62 0.32 11.33 3.00
N THR A 63 1.50 10.72 3.12
CA THR A 63 1.97 9.63 2.25
C THR A 63 1.85 8.25 2.90
N VAL A 64 1.51 8.20 4.19
CA VAL A 64 1.34 6.96 4.95
C VAL A 64 -0.08 6.90 5.52
N LEU A 65 -0.86 5.90 5.10
CA LEU A 65 -2.16 5.62 5.70
C LEU A 65 -1.97 4.70 6.91
N VAL A 66 -2.49 5.08 8.08
CA VAL A 66 -2.44 4.25 9.30
C VAL A 66 -3.85 3.83 9.66
N ALA A 67 -4.19 2.57 9.43
CA ALA A 67 -5.54 2.03 9.55
C ALA A 67 -5.69 1.03 10.70
N GLY A 68 -6.94 0.70 11.05
CA GLY A 68 -7.27 -0.36 12.00
C GLY A 68 -7.15 -1.77 11.40
N PRO A 69 -7.47 -2.81 12.19
CA PRO A 69 -7.39 -4.20 11.77
C PRO A 69 -8.31 -4.52 10.58
N SER A 70 -8.00 -5.61 9.88
CA SER A 70 -8.77 -6.15 8.75
C SER A 70 -8.94 -5.15 7.61
N PHE A 71 -7.86 -4.48 7.20
CA PHE A 71 -7.92 -3.52 6.10
C PHE A 71 -7.94 -4.22 4.73
N GLY A 72 -8.81 -3.75 3.83
CA GLY A 72 -8.93 -4.25 2.47
C GLY A 72 -9.66 -5.58 2.36
N VAL A 73 -10.59 -5.88 3.29
CA VAL A 73 -11.46 -7.06 3.20
C VAL A 73 -12.46 -6.95 2.05
N GLY A 74 -13.15 -8.05 1.74
CA GLY A 74 -14.16 -8.09 0.69
C GLY A 74 -13.62 -8.52 -0.67
N SER A 75 -14.19 -7.98 -1.75
CA SER A 75 -13.89 -8.39 -3.13
C SER A 75 -12.48 -8.02 -3.57
N SER A 76 -11.90 -8.84 -4.47
CA SER A 76 -10.61 -8.53 -5.07
C SER A 76 -10.72 -7.34 -6.02
N ARG A 77 -10.25 -6.17 -5.57
CA ARG A 77 -10.27 -4.94 -6.37
C ARG A 77 -8.89 -4.29 -6.38
N GLU A 78 -8.21 -4.47 -7.48
CA GLU A 78 -6.93 -3.79 -7.70
C GLU A 78 -7.08 -2.26 -7.72
N HIS A 79 -8.26 -1.78 -8.15
CA HIS A 79 -8.64 -0.35 -8.14
C HIS A 79 -8.55 0.29 -6.74
N ALA A 80 -8.76 -0.48 -5.66
CA ALA A 80 -8.59 0.02 -4.30
C ALA A 80 -7.13 0.44 -4.04
N VAL A 81 -6.18 -0.34 -4.55
CA VAL A 81 -4.75 0.00 -4.45
C VAL A 81 -4.41 1.20 -5.33
N TRP A 82 -4.95 1.23 -6.56
CA TRP A 82 -4.73 2.39 -7.46
C TRP A 82 -5.27 3.69 -6.87
N ALA A 83 -6.46 3.65 -6.24
CA ALA A 83 -7.04 4.82 -5.59
C ALA A 83 -6.16 5.36 -4.47
N LEU A 84 -5.62 4.48 -3.63
CA LEU A 84 -4.69 4.85 -2.55
C LEU A 84 -3.40 5.47 -3.11
N GLN A 85 -2.78 4.83 -4.11
CA GLN A 85 -1.55 5.34 -4.70
C GLN A 85 -1.74 6.66 -5.45
N GLN A 86 -2.82 6.79 -6.22
CA GLN A 86 -3.10 8.02 -6.98
C GLN A 86 -3.47 9.18 -6.06
N TYR A 87 -4.01 8.90 -4.88
CA TYR A 87 -4.20 9.92 -3.85
C TYR A 87 -2.86 10.40 -3.25
N GLY A 88 -1.83 9.57 -3.27
CA GLY A 88 -0.49 9.90 -2.79
C GLY A 88 0.04 9.01 -1.66
N PHE A 89 -0.67 7.93 -1.31
CA PHE A 89 -0.14 6.99 -0.32
C PHE A 89 0.91 6.06 -0.94
N ASP A 90 2.07 5.98 -0.31
CA ASP A 90 3.15 5.05 -0.64
C ASP A 90 3.13 3.80 0.24
N ALA A 91 2.56 3.91 1.45
CA ALA A 91 2.42 2.80 2.39
C ALA A 91 1.07 2.82 3.12
N VAL A 92 0.60 1.63 3.49
CA VAL A 92 -0.53 1.43 4.42
C VAL A 92 -0.03 0.61 5.59
N ILE A 93 -0.20 1.13 6.81
CA ILE A 93 0.17 0.46 8.07
C ILE A 93 -1.12 0.02 8.75
N ALA A 94 -1.26 -1.26 9.08
CA ALA A 94 -2.43 -1.81 9.76
C ALA A 94 -2.06 -3.06 10.58
N PRO A 95 -2.86 -3.46 11.57
CA PRO A 95 -2.61 -4.70 12.31
C PRO A 95 -2.80 -5.96 11.45
N SER A 96 -3.68 -5.89 10.46
CA SER A 96 -3.91 -6.99 9.52
C SER A 96 -4.53 -6.50 8.21
N PHE A 97 -4.32 -7.27 7.15
CA PHE A 97 -4.90 -7.06 5.82
C PHE A 97 -5.59 -8.33 5.34
N SER A 98 -6.53 -8.20 4.41
CA SER A 98 -6.91 -9.37 3.62
C SER A 98 -5.77 -9.79 2.70
N ASP A 99 -5.60 -11.10 2.48
CA ASP A 99 -4.53 -11.65 1.65
C ASP A 99 -4.60 -11.12 0.22
N ILE A 100 -5.81 -11.00 -0.32
CA ILE A 100 -6.02 -10.50 -1.69
C ILE A 100 -5.57 -9.06 -1.82
N PHE A 101 -5.98 -8.19 -0.88
CA PHE A 101 -5.58 -6.79 -0.89
C PHE A 101 -4.07 -6.63 -0.74
N ARG A 102 -3.46 -7.38 0.20
CA ARG A 102 -2.02 -7.41 0.42
C ARG A 102 -1.25 -7.79 -0.86
N ASN A 103 -1.71 -8.84 -1.57
CA ASN A 103 -1.12 -9.26 -2.84
C ASN A 103 -1.24 -8.19 -3.92
N ASN A 104 -2.40 -7.52 -4.02
CA ASN A 104 -2.60 -6.42 -4.96
C ASN A 104 -1.68 -5.23 -4.64
N CYS A 105 -1.47 -4.91 -3.35
CA CYS A 105 -0.49 -3.90 -2.92
C CYS A 105 0.91 -4.22 -3.44
N THR A 106 1.38 -5.46 -3.22
CA THR A 106 2.71 -5.91 -3.67
C THR A 106 2.88 -5.80 -5.18
N LYS A 107 1.86 -6.17 -5.97
CA LYS A 107 1.91 -6.10 -7.44
C LYS A 107 1.99 -4.67 -7.96
N ASN A 108 1.37 -3.73 -7.26
CA ASN A 108 1.27 -2.34 -7.69
C ASN A 108 2.33 -1.42 -7.06
N GLY A 109 3.07 -1.89 -6.05
CA GLY A 109 4.13 -1.11 -5.40
C GLY A 109 3.65 -0.21 -4.26
N LEU A 110 2.45 -0.45 -3.71
CA LEU A 110 2.00 0.11 -2.43
C LEU A 110 2.51 -0.80 -1.30
N VAL A 111 3.21 -0.26 -0.32
CA VAL A 111 3.83 -1.08 0.75
C VAL A 111 2.81 -1.40 1.85
N PRO A 112 2.35 -2.66 2.01
CA PRO A 112 1.50 -3.07 3.13
C PRO A 112 2.38 -3.44 4.33
N VAL A 113 2.20 -2.74 5.44
CA VAL A 113 3.00 -2.87 6.65
C VAL A 113 2.13 -3.42 7.79
N VAL A 114 2.46 -4.61 8.28
CA VAL A 114 1.75 -5.24 9.40
C VAL A 114 2.52 -5.00 10.69
N VAL A 115 1.90 -4.33 11.67
CA VAL A 115 2.46 -4.15 13.01
C VAL A 115 1.39 -4.38 14.07
N ASP A 116 1.80 -4.65 15.30
CA ASP A 116 0.87 -4.87 16.39
C ASP A 116 -0.08 -3.69 16.61
N GLU A 117 -1.33 -3.97 16.99
CA GLU A 117 -2.36 -2.95 17.24
C GLU A 117 -1.92 -1.93 18.30
N ALA A 118 -1.17 -2.36 19.31
CA ALA A 118 -0.60 -1.44 20.30
C ALA A 118 0.40 -0.43 19.72
N VAL A 119 1.07 -0.78 18.62
CA VAL A 119 1.94 0.14 17.87
C VAL A 119 1.10 1.10 17.04
N ILE A 120 0.03 0.62 16.40
CA ILE A 120 -0.91 1.45 15.64
C ILE A 120 -1.49 2.56 16.53
N VAL A 121 -1.96 2.22 17.73
CA VAL A 121 -2.51 3.21 18.67
C VAL A 121 -1.48 4.29 19.00
N LYS A 122 -0.23 3.91 19.28
CA LYS A 122 0.85 4.89 19.55
C LYS A 122 1.14 5.77 18.33
N ILE A 123 1.08 5.24 17.12
CA ILE A 123 1.29 6.01 15.90
C ILE A 123 0.12 6.98 15.69
N TRP A 124 -1.13 6.56 15.90
CA TRP A 124 -2.29 7.45 15.86
C TRP A 124 -2.17 8.61 16.85
N ASP A 125 -1.83 8.29 18.10
CA ASP A 125 -1.65 9.32 19.14
C ASP A 125 -0.54 10.32 18.76
N ALA A 126 0.53 9.82 18.14
CA ALA A 126 1.63 10.67 17.67
C ALA A 126 1.18 11.63 16.55
N ILE A 127 0.44 11.12 15.56
CA ILE A 127 -0.09 11.89 14.43
C ILE A 127 -1.11 12.93 14.91
N GLU A 128 -2.01 12.57 15.82
CA GLU A 128 -3.03 13.50 16.35
C GLU A 128 -2.42 14.61 17.19
N ALA A 129 -1.38 14.29 17.96
CA ALA A 129 -0.65 15.29 18.75
C ALA A 129 0.12 16.27 17.86
N ASP A 130 0.68 15.80 16.75
CA ASP A 130 1.37 16.61 15.76
C ASP A 130 1.19 16.00 14.36
N PRO A 131 0.33 16.58 13.52
CA PRO A 131 0.11 16.09 12.15
C PRO A 131 1.35 16.10 11.24
N GLN A 132 2.40 16.85 11.60
CA GLN A 132 3.67 16.87 10.88
C GLN A 132 4.64 15.78 11.36
N THR A 133 4.19 14.90 12.26
CA THR A 133 4.99 13.77 12.73
C THR A 133 5.44 12.90 11.56
N GLU A 134 6.75 12.79 11.39
CA GLU A 134 7.35 11.93 10.38
C GLU A 134 7.23 10.47 10.75
N ILE A 135 6.79 9.66 9.78
CA ILE A 135 6.78 8.21 9.83
C ILE A 135 7.76 7.71 8.77
N VAL A 136 8.65 6.83 9.17
CA VAL A 136 9.64 6.22 8.30
C VAL A 136 9.34 4.74 8.18
N VAL A 137 9.13 4.25 6.95
CA VAL A 137 9.00 2.83 6.62
C VAL A 137 10.24 2.42 5.85
N ASP A 138 11.09 1.60 6.46
CA ASP A 138 12.30 1.07 5.84
C ASP A 138 12.04 -0.37 5.37
N VAL A 139 11.91 -0.54 4.05
CA VAL A 139 11.65 -1.84 3.41
C VAL A 139 12.89 -2.73 3.45
N GLU A 140 14.10 -2.16 3.50
CA GLU A 140 15.33 -2.93 3.57
C GLU A 140 15.54 -3.54 4.95
N LYS A 141 15.28 -2.75 6.03
CA LYS A 141 15.36 -3.22 7.42
C LYS A 141 14.09 -3.86 7.94
N LEU A 142 12.98 -3.75 7.20
CA LEU A 142 11.64 -4.17 7.62
C LEU A 142 11.22 -3.51 8.94
N SER A 143 11.43 -2.20 9.05
CA SER A 143 11.09 -1.41 10.23
C SER A 143 10.16 -0.25 9.93
N VAL A 144 9.34 0.09 10.93
CA VAL A 144 8.57 1.33 10.99
C VAL A 144 9.09 2.14 12.17
N GLU A 145 9.36 3.40 11.94
CA GLU A 145 9.88 4.30 12.95
C GLU A 145 9.07 5.61 12.99
N VAL A 146 8.83 6.12 14.18
CA VAL A 146 8.39 7.49 14.43
C VAL A 146 9.43 8.16 15.32
N PRO A 147 10.48 8.76 14.72
CA PRO A 147 11.65 9.22 15.45
C PRO A 147 11.34 10.20 16.58
N ALA A 148 10.43 11.16 16.33
CA ALA A 148 10.03 12.16 17.31
C ALA A 148 9.38 11.60 18.58
N LYS A 149 8.91 10.34 18.53
CA LYS A 149 8.23 9.66 19.65
C LYS A 149 8.99 8.42 20.14
N GLY A 150 10.14 8.11 19.55
CA GLY A 150 10.92 6.91 19.90
C GLY A 150 10.16 5.59 19.62
N ILE A 151 9.19 5.60 18.71
CA ILE A 151 8.47 4.38 18.30
C ILE A 151 9.30 3.67 17.25
N VAL A 152 9.58 2.39 17.50
CA VAL A 152 10.26 1.49 16.54
C VAL A 152 9.54 0.16 16.58
N ALA A 153 9.16 -0.35 15.41
CA ALA A 153 8.56 -1.68 15.26
C ALA A 153 9.10 -2.36 14.00
N THR A 154 9.15 -3.69 13.99
CA THR A 154 9.47 -4.48 12.81
C THR A 154 8.20 -5.05 12.21
N PHE A 155 8.21 -5.32 10.89
CA PHE A 155 7.10 -5.95 10.21
C PHE A 155 7.57 -7.14 9.34
N PRO A 156 6.73 -8.18 9.20
CA PRO A 156 7.06 -9.34 8.38
C PRO A 156 6.88 -9.03 6.90
N MET A 157 7.87 -9.42 6.10
CA MET A 157 7.77 -9.48 4.64
C MET A 157 8.63 -10.63 4.15
N ASP A 158 8.11 -11.45 3.23
CA ASP A 158 8.91 -12.52 2.65
C ASP A 158 10.00 -11.97 1.70
N ALA A 159 11.09 -12.70 1.57
CA ALA A 159 12.24 -12.26 0.79
C ALA A 159 11.94 -11.99 -0.70
N PRO A 160 11.10 -12.78 -1.40
CA PRO A 160 10.68 -12.47 -2.77
C PRO A 160 9.92 -11.14 -2.86
N THR A 161 8.98 -10.89 -1.95
CA THR A 161 8.22 -9.61 -1.90
C THR A 161 9.15 -8.43 -1.62
N GLN A 162 10.05 -8.56 -0.66
CA GLN A 162 11.04 -7.53 -0.35
C GLN A 162 11.93 -7.23 -1.58
N HIS A 163 12.40 -8.29 -2.25
CA HIS A 163 13.20 -8.15 -3.46
C HIS A 163 12.45 -7.38 -4.57
N ARG A 164 11.16 -7.64 -4.76
CA ARG A 164 10.31 -6.90 -5.71
C ARG A 164 10.28 -5.40 -5.40
N PHE A 165 10.03 -5.03 -4.16
CA PHE A 165 9.99 -3.62 -3.74
C PHE A 165 11.35 -2.95 -3.92
N LEU A 166 12.43 -3.57 -3.44
CA LEU A 166 13.77 -2.98 -3.49
C LEU A 166 14.28 -2.75 -4.92
N ASN A 167 13.84 -3.58 -5.88
CA ASN A 167 14.28 -3.51 -7.28
C ASN A 167 13.20 -2.97 -8.24
N GLY A 168 12.00 -2.64 -7.75
CA GLY A 168 10.91 -2.11 -8.58
C GLY A 168 10.35 -3.12 -9.60
N LEU A 169 10.38 -4.41 -9.26
CA LEU A 169 10.00 -5.49 -10.17
C LEU A 169 8.52 -5.85 -10.03
N ASP A 170 7.76 -5.72 -11.11
CA ASP A 170 6.46 -6.35 -11.29
C ASP A 170 6.60 -7.77 -11.85
N ASP A 171 5.48 -8.46 -12.09
CA ASP A 171 5.51 -9.84 -12.58
C ASP A 171 6.20 -9.96 -13.96
N ILE A 172 6.06 -8.93 -14.81
CA ILE A 172 6.73 -8.87 -16.11
C ILE A 172 8.23 -8.64 -15.92
N GLY A 173 8.61 -7.70 -15.05
CA GLY A 173 10.02 -7.42 -14.74
C GLY A 173 10.77 -8.61 -14.18
N ILE A 174 10.11 -9.43 -13.35
CA ILE A 174 10.67 -10.70 -12.86
C ILE A 174 10.88 -11.69 -14.03
N THR A 175 9.90 -11.84 -14.91
CA THR A 175 10.02 -12.71 -16.07
C THR A 175 11.16 -12.27 -16.98
N LEU A 176 11.26 -10.97 -17.26
CA LEU A 176 12.33 -10.41 -18.08
C LEU A 176 13.73 -10.56 -17.45
N SER A 177 13.84 -10.71 -16.14
CA SER A 177 15.13 -11.01 -15.50
C SER A 177 15.67 -12.42 -15.86
N HIS A 178 14.85 -13.27 -16.46
CA HIS A 178 15.20 -14.61 -16.92
C HIS A 178 15.21 -14.75 -18.45
N ASP A 179 15.27 -13.63 -19.19
CA ASP A 179 15.16 -13.62 -20.66
C ASP A 179 16.15 -14.55 -21.36
N ASP A 180 17.41 -14.57 -20.93
CA ASP A 180 18.44 -15.47 -21.47
C ASP A 180 18.07 -16.96 -21.28
N ALA A 181 17.52 -17.31 -20.13
CA ALA A 181 17.10 -18.68 -19.84
C ALA A 181 15.86 -19.08 -20.66
N ILE A 182 14.94 -18.14 -20.85
CA ILE A 182 13.75 -18.32 -21.69
C ILE A 182 14.17 -18.52 -23.14
N ALA A 183 15.04 -17.67 -23.67
CA ALA A 183 15.56 -17.77 -25.03
C ALA A 183 16.30 -19.10 -25.27
N ALA A 184 17.12 -19.54 -24.32
CA ALA A 184 17.81 -20.83 -24.38
C ALA A 184 16.81 -21.99 -24.40
N PHE A 185 15.76 -21.95 -23.60
CA PHE A 185 14.70 -22.96 -23.60
C PHE A 185 13.94 -22.97 -24.95
N GLU A 186 13.54 -21.81 -25.45
CA GLU A 186 12.82 -21.65 -26.71
C GLU A 186 13.63 -22.17 -27.90
N ALA A 187 14.95 -22.00 -27.90
CA ALA A 187 15.85 -22.53 -28.95
C ALA A 187 15.82 -24.04 -29.01
N THR A 188 15.55 -24.76 -27.93
CA THR A 188 15.47 -26.23 -27.88
C THR A 188 14.09 -26.77 -28.27
N ARG A 189 13.05 -25.93 -28.40
CA ARG A 189 11.69 -26.39 -28.74
C ARG A 189 11.59 -26.84 -30.20
N PRO A 190 10.78 -27.87 -30.50
CA PRO A 190 10.48 -28.25 -31.87
C PRO A 190 9.89 -27.11 -32.68
N ALA A 191 10.16 -27.05 -34.00
CA ALA A 191 9.76 -25.94 -34.85
C ALA A 191 8.24 -25.67 -34.87
N TYR A 192 7.42 -26.71 -34.62
CA TYR A 192 5.95 -26.57 -34.57
C TYR A 192 5.41 -25.99 -33.24
N LEU A 193 6.29 -25.73 -32.28
CA LEU A 193 5.97 -25.11 -30.99
C LEU A 193 6.64 -23.72 -30.79
N ARG A 194 7.30 -23.26 -31.85
CA ARG A 194 7.95 -21.93 -31.87
C ARG A 194 7.01 -20.83 -32.34
#